data_e161f83fdd92ce33650b7d7404f5e095
#
_entry.id   e161f83fdd92ce33650b7d7404f5e095
#
_cell.length_a   1.000
_cell.length_b   1.000
_cell.length_c   1.000
_cell.angle_alpha   90.00
_cell.angle_beta   90.00
_cell.angle_gamma   90.00
#
_symmetry.space_group_name_H-M   'P 1'
#
loop_
_entity.id
_entity.type
_entity.pdbx_description
1 polymer ?
#
loop_
_entity_poly.entity_id
_entity_poly.type
_entity_poly.pdbx_seq_one_letter_code
_entity_poly.pdbx_strand_id
1 'polypeptide(L)'
;MSALPILGYHNVAMAPKDAPFKLLYVSPDSFERQLWTLCRLGLRGVSTSEGIARLSNGTSRGCVVFTFDDGYADTLTVAAPLMKRYGFGATCYVVSGAVGTYNRWDAEFLRERKPLMSRDQLDQWLAAGMEVGSHSLSHQRLHELPRDVAQYEIAESRTALRNMLGVPIEHFAYPFGHFTADIVELVRQSGYSSAMTVLPGVARASDDRLRLPRILVNGERGLWKFLLHVATPYERLRWRQRAL
;
A
#
# COMPACT_ATOMS: atom_id res chain seq x y z
N MET A 1 7.37 18.32 -14.65
CA MET A 1 7.95 17.29 -13.77
C MET A 1 7.02 16.10 -13.72
N SER A 2 7.53 14.88 -13.88
CA SER A 2 6.72 13.66 -13.78
C SER A 2 6.24 13.47 -12.35
N ALA A 3 5.00 13.06 -12.20
CA ALA A 3 4.40 12.76 -10.90
C ALA A 3 3.74 11.38 -11.00
N LEU A 4 3.75 10.64 -9.90
CA LEU A 4 3.27 9.27 -9.82
C LEU A 4 2.21 9.17 -8.73
N PRO A 5 0.93 8.99 -9.06
CA PRO A 5 -0.08 8.64 -8.08
C PRO A 5 0.22 7.26 -7.48
N ILE A 6 0.22 7.15 -6.16
CA ILE A 6 0.34 5.91 -5.40
C ILE A 6 -0.95 5.73 -4.61
N LEU A 7 -1.70 4.68 -4.90
CA LEU A 7 -2.99 4.40 -4.27
C LEU A 7 -2.79 3.45 -3.08
N GLY A 8 -3.37 3.79 -1.93
CA GLY A 8 -3.37 2.95 -0.75
C GLY A 8 -4.77 2.38 -0.49
N TYR A 9 -4.90 1.07 -0.57
CA TYR A 9 -6.08 0.27 -0.21
C TYR A 9 -5.80 -0.57 1.02
N HIS A 10 -6.88 -1.06 1.66
CA HIS A 10 -6.79 -2.11 2.68
C HIS A 10 -7.63 -3.31 2.24
N ASN A 11 -8.96 -3.23 2.36
CA ASN A 11 -9.85 -4.33 2.04
C ASN A 11 -10.59 -4.11 0.72
N VAL A 12 -10.64 -5.14 -0.14
CA VAL A 12 -11.53 -5.17 -1.32
C VAL A 12 -12.70 -6.10 -1.01
N ALA A 13 -13.60 -5.61 -0.16
CA ALA A 13 -14.74 -6.34 0.35
C ALA A 13 -15.90 -5.39 0.66
N MET A 14 -17.11 -5.95 0.85
CA MET A 14 -18.23 -5.19 1.41
C MET A 14 -17.93 -4.89 2.89
N ALA A 15 -18.05 -3.65 3.30
CA ALA A 15 -17.96 -3.30 4.70
C ALA A 15 -19.13 -3.94 5.49
N PRO A 16 -18.88 -4.54 6.67
CA PRO A 16 -19.95 -4.93 7.57
C PRO A 16 -20.88 -3.75 7.87
N LYS A 17 -22.17 -4.02 8.08
CA LYS A 17 -23.17 -2.95 8.33
C LYS A 17 -22.76 -2.05 9.50
N ASP A 18 -22.25 -2.66 10.56
CA ASP A 18 -21.86 -2.00 11.81
C ASP A 18 -20.36 -1.76 11.93
N ALA A 19 -19.63 -1.82 10.81
CA ALA A 19 -18.18 -1.55 10.80
C ALA A 19 -17.92 -0.10 11.25
N PRO A 20 -17.14 0.11 12.31
CA PRO A 20 -16.83 1.46 12.81
C PRO A 20 -15.97 2.26 11.83
N PHE A 21 -15.22 1.58 10.95
CA PHE A 21 -14.33 2.18 9.96
C PHE A 21 -14.59 1.65 8.54
N LYS A 22 -15.72 2.06 7.95
CA LYS A 22 -16.04 1.74 6.55
C LYS A 22 -15.02 2.27 5.55
N LEU A 23 -14.21 3.25 5.97
CA LEU A 23 -13.15 3.84 5.14
C LEU A 23 -12.06 2.83 4.72
N LEU A 24 -11.87 1.74 5.45
CA LEU A 24 -10.91 0.69 5.12
C LEU A 24 -11.40 -0.28 4.04
N TYR A 25 -12.65 -0.15 3.60
CA TYR A 25 -13.26 -1.08 2.66
C TYR A 25 -13.57 -0.39 1.33
N VAL A 26 -13.30 -1.09 0.25
CA VAL A 26 -13.78 -0.75 -1.10
C VAL A 26 -14.52 -1.97 -1.63
N SER A 27 -15.81 -1.80 -2.00
CA SER A 27 -16.58 -2.94 -2.53
C SER A 27 -15.95 -3.46 -3.83
N PRO A 28 -16.05 -4.77 -4.12
CA PRO A 28 -15.54 -5.35 -5.37
C PRO A 28 -16.03 -4.61 -6.62
N ASP A 29 -17.33 -4.26 -6.67
CA ASP A 29 -17.89 -3.50 -7.79
C ASP A 29 -17.30 -2.10 -7.92
N SER A 30 -17.03 -1.43 -6.80
CA SER A 30 -16.41 -0.10 -6.84
C SER A 30 -14.95 -0.21 -7.28
N PHE A 31 -14.24 -1.23 -6.81
CA PHE A 31 -12.86 -1.49 -7.21
C PHE A 31 -12.78 -1.81 -8.70
N GLU A 32 -13.64 -2.69 -9.21
CA GLU A 32 -13.67 -3.02 -10.65
C GLU A 32 -13.98 -1.80 -11.51
N ARG A 33 -14.95 -0.97 -11.10
CA ARG A 33 -15.24 0.30 -11.80
C ARG A 33 -14.04 1.25 -11.82
N GLN A 34 -13.26 1.30 -10.74
CA GLN A 34 -12.02 2.09 -10.68
C GLN A 34 -11.00 1.57 -11.68
N LEU A 35 -10.73 0.26 -11.71
CA LEU A 35 -9.80 -0.39 -12.65
C LEU A 35 -10.22 -0.14 -14.10
N TRP A 36 -11.50 -0.41 -14.42
CA TRP A 36 -12.06 -0.21 -15.75
C TRP A 36 -11.89 1.24 -16.22
N THR A 37 -12.20 2.20 -15.33
CA THR A 37 -12.11 3.62 -15.69
C THR A 37 -10.67 4.04 -15.93
N LEU A 38 -9.73 3.61 -15.09
CA LEU A 38 -8.30 3.91 -15.29
C LEU A 38 -7.80 3.32 -16.61
N CYS A 39 -8.16 2.08 -16.91
CA CYS A 39 -7.83 1.42 -18.18
C CYS A 39 -8.40 2.20 -19.38
N ARG A 40 -9.66 2.65 -19.32
CA ARG A 40 -10.31 3.47 -20.37
C ARG A 40 -9.64 4.83 -20.57
N LEU A 41 -9.02 5.39 -19.53
CA LEU A 41 -8.23 6.62 -19.58
C LEU A 41 -6.78 6.39 -20.05
N GLY A 42 -6.42 5.16 -20.45
CA GLY A 42 -5.07 4.81 -20.85
C GLY A 42 -4.05 4.78 -19.69
N LEU A 43 -4.54 4.70 -18.46
CA LEU A 43 -3.68 4.58 -17.26
C LEU A 43 -3.40 3.12 -16.98
N ARG A 44 -2.16 2.82 -16.59
CA ARG A 44 -1.69 1.47 -16.28
C ARG A 44 -1.41 1.34 -14.78
N GLY A 45 -2.00 0.34 -14.16
CA GLY A 45 -1.69 -0.06 -12.78
C GLY A 45 -0.35 -0.82 -12.72
N VAL A 46 0.54 -0.41 -11.82
CA VAL A 46 1.88 -0.99 -11.67
C VAL A 46 2.20 -1.26 -10.20
N SER A 47 3.20 -2.12 -9.94
CA SER A 47 3.76 -2.34 -8.60
C SER A 47 4.58 -1.14 -8.13
N THR A 48 5.00 -1.14 -6.87
CA THR A 48 5.86 -0.10 -6.29
C THR A 48 7.21 -0.06 -6.99
N SER A 49 7.86 -1.21 -7.19
CA SER A 49 9.15 -1.28 -7.88
C SER A 49 9.07 -0.68 -9.28
N GLU A 50 8.10 -1.10 -10.08
CA GLU A 50 7.93 -0.58 -11.45
C GLU A 50 7.63 0.93 -11.42
N GLY A 51 6.72 1.37 -10.55
CA GLY A 51 6.34 2.77 -10.44
C GLY A 51 7.51 3.68 -10.07
N ILE A 52 8.31 3.27 -9.07
CA ILE A 52 9.49 4.02 -8.62
C ILE A 52 10.57 4.05 -9.71
N ALA A 53 10.85 2.93 -10.38
CA ALA A 53 11.80 2.89 -11.48
C ALA A 53 11.40 3.85 -12.60
N ARG A 54 10.12 3.84 -12.98
CA ARG A 54 9.57 4.77 -14.00
C ARG A 54 9.63 6.23 -13.55
N LEU A 55 9.39 6.51 -12.28
CA LEU A 55 9.48 7.86 -11.73
C LEU A 55 10.93 8.37 -11.77
N SER A 56 11.91 7.53 -11.43
CA SER A 56 13.34 7.85 -11.48
C SER A 56 13.80 8.15 -12.91
N ASN A 57 13.31 7.38 -13.89
CA ASN A 57 13.68 7.50 -15.29
C ASN A 57 12.84 8.54 -16.07
N GLY A 58 11.94 9.27 -15.38
CA GLY A 58 11.07 10.26 -16.01
C GLY A 58 9.94 9.69 -16.87
N THR A 59 9.68 8.39 -16.84
CA THR A 59 8.71 7.66 -17.68
C THR A 59 7.43 7.25 -16.93
N SER A 60 7.13 7.86 -15.78
CA SER A 60 5.96 7.52 -14.94
C SER A 60 4.62 8.04 -15.50
N ARG A 61 4.62 8.81 -16.58
CA ARG A 61 3.37 9.31 -17.17
C ARG A 61 2.48 8.15 -17.61
N GLY A 62 1.21 8.21 -17.23
CA GLY A 62 0.25 7.14 -17.51
C GLY A 62 0.31 5.95 -16.55
N CYS A 63 1.17 6.00 -15.53
CA CYS A 63 1.23 4.95 -14.50
C CYS A 63 0.54 5.39 -13.21
N VAL A 64 -0.04 4.41 -12.52
CA VAL A 64 -0.63 4.52 -11.18
C VAL A 64 -0.15 3.32 -10.37
N VAL A 65 0.50 3.55 -9.23
CA VAL A 65 0.92 2.47 -8.33
C VAL A 65 -0.26 2.03 -7.47
N PHE A 66 -0.49 0.72 -7.41
CA PHE A 66 -1.47 0.13 -6.50
C PHE A 66 -0.77 -0.50 -5.30
N THR A 67 -1.19 -0.10 -4.11
CA THR A 67 -0.70 -0.70 -2.86
C THR A 67 -1.85 -1.17 -1.99
N PHE A 68 -1.67 -2.31 -1.34
CA PHE A 68 -2.59 -2.87 -0.36
C PHE A 68 -1.85 -3.05 0.95
N ASP A 69 -2.39 -2.53 2.04
CA ASP A 69 -1.78 -2.66 3.36
C ASP A 69 -2.34 -3.90 4.10
N ASP A 70 -1.65 -4.32 5.16
CA ASP A 70 -2.01 -5.37 6.11
C ASP A 70 -1.86 -6.82 5.63
N GLY A 71 -1.99 -7.09 4.34
CA GLY A 71 -1.91 -8.46 3.83
C GLY A 71 -3.22 -9.24 3.92
N TYR A 72 -4.38 -8.58 3.85
CA TYR A 72 -5.69 -9.23 3.91
C TYR A 72 -5.89 -10.27 2.80
N ALA A 73 -6.56 -11.39 3.12
CA ALA A 73 -6.80 -12.48 2.18
C ALA A 73 -7.68 -12.05 0.98
N ASP A 74 -8.56 -11.04 1.15
CA ASP A 74 -9.38 -10.51 0.06
C ASP A 74 -8.54 -9.79 -1.01
N THR A 75 -7.34 -9.34 -0.68
CA THR A 75 -6.38 -8.80 -1.66
C THR A 75 -6.04 -9.86 -2.72
N LEU A 76 -5.82 -11.12 -2.32
CA LEU A 76 -5.60 -12.21 -3.26
C LEU A 76 -6.89 -12.70 -3.89
N THR A 77 -7.92 -12.97 -3.07
CA THR A 77 -9.11 -13.71 -3.56
C THR A 77 -10.06 -12.83 -4.37
N VAL A 78 -10.02 -11.51 -4.19
CA VAL A 78 -10.91 -10.56 -4.86
C VAL A 78 -10.13 -9.56 -5.73
N ALA A 79 -9.14 -8.85 -5.16
CA ALA A 79 -8.46 -7.79 -5.91
C ALA A 79 -7.57 -8.35 -7.03
N ALA A 80 -6.76 -9.38 -6.77
CA ALA A 80 -5.83 -9.91 -7.77
C ALA A 80 -6.52 -10.41 -9.05
N PRO A 81 -7.62 -11.21 -9.02
CA PRO A 81 -8.33 -11.61 -10.23
C PRO A 81 -8.88 -10.43 -11.02
N LEU A 82 -9.40 -9.40 -10.34
CA LEU A 82 -9.90 -8.19 -10.99
C LEU A 82 -8.75 -7.45 -11.67
N MET A 83 -7.64 -7.22 -10.98
CA MET A 83 -6.46 -6.54 -11.53
C MET A 83 -5.85 -7.28 -12.72
N LYS A 84 -5.79 -8.61 -12.65
CA LYS A 84 -5.28 -9.44 -13.74
C LYS A 84 -6.07 -9.26 -15.05
N ARG A 85 -7.40 -9.09 -14.97
CA ARG A 85 -8.25 -8.83 -16.16
C ARG A 85 -7.86 -7.56 -16.92
N TYR A 86 -7.30 -6.56 -16.21
CA TYR A 86 -6.85 -5.30 -16.79
C TYR A 86 -5.33 -5.23 -17.02
N GLY A 87 -4.60 -6.30 -16.72
CA GLY A 87 -3.13 -6.33 -16.81
C GLY A 87 -2.45 -5.39 -15.82
N PHE A 88 -3.04 -5.16 -14.65
CA PHE A 88 -2.53 -4.27 -13.61
C PHE A 88 -1.69 -5.04 -12.59
N GLY A 89 -0.54 -4.45 -12.22
CA GLY A 89 0.30 -4.90 -11.11
C GLY A 89 0.02 -4.15 -9.82
N ALA A 90 0.44 -4.71 -8.70
CA ALA A 90 0.30 -4.13 -7.36
C ALA A 90 1.38 -4.62 -6.40
N THR A 91 1.50 -3.93 -5.26
CA THR A 91 2.31 -4.35 -4.10
C THR A 91 1.41 -4.53 -2.89
N CYS A 92 1.52 -5.65 -2.18
CA CYS A 92 0.89 -5.87 -0.89
C CYS A 92 1.92 -5.72 0.23
N TYR A 93 1.68 -4.80 1.17
CA TYR A 93 2.49 -4.61 2.37
C TYR A 93 1.99 -5.53 3.47
N VAL A 94 2.80 -6.52 3.83
CA VAL A 94 2.43 -7.65 4.68
C VAL A 94 2.99 -7.47 6.09
N VAL A 95 2.16 -7.69 7.11
CA VAL A 95 2.58 -7.80 8.51
C VAL A 95 3.18 -9.20 8.71
N SER A 96 4.51 -9.28 8.74
CA SER A 96 5.24 -10.55 8.59
C SER A 96 4.97 -11.55 9.72
N GLY A 97 4.80 -11.08 10.96
CA GLY A 97 4.48 -11.92 12.12
C GLY A 97 3.02 -12.35 12.22
N ALA A 98 2.18 -11.91 11.27
CA ALA A 98 0.75 -12.23 11.27
C ALA A 98 0.31 -13.05 10.05
N VAL A 99 1.24 -13.47 9.20
CA VAL A 99 0.95 -14.31 8.02
C VAL A 99 0.17 -15.56 8.42
N GLY A 100 -0.93 -15.83 7.72
CA GLY A 100 -1.82 -16.98 7.97
C GLY A 100 -2.68 -16.86 9.23
N THR A 101 -2.75 -15.67 9.82
CA THR A 101 -3.58 -15.42 11.02
C THR A 101 -4.69 -14.39 10.72
N TYR A 102 -4.92 -13.43 11.59
CA TYR A 102 -5.90 -12.36 11.42
C TYR A 102 -5.35 -11.02 11.96
N ASN A 103 -6.04 -9.93 11.66
CA ASN A 103 -5.72 -8.55 12.02
C ASN A 103 -5.78 -8.28 13.54
N ARG A 104 -4.82 -8.81 14.31
CA ARG A 104 -4.82 -8.73 15.78
C ARG A 104 -4.76 -7.31 16.32
N TRP A 105 -4.11 -6.38 15.60
CA TRP A 105 -3.85 -5.01 16.03
C TRP A 105 -5.10 -4.13 16.07
N ASP A 106 -6.16 -4.50 15.35
CA ASP A 106 -7.38 -3.71 15.25
C ASP A 106 -8.68 -4.55 15.28
N ALA A 107 -8.59 -5.87 15.46
CA ALA A 107 -9.74 -6.79 15.43
C ALA A 107 -10.83 -6.44 16.45
N GLU A 108 -10.45 -6.00 17.64
CA GLU A 108 -11.40 -5.56 18.67
C GLU A 108 -12.06 -4.23 18.29
N PHE A 109 -11.26 -3.29 17.79
CA PHE A 109 -11.73 -1.99 17.38
C PHE A 109 -12.64 -2.08 16.14
N LEU A 110 -12.25 -2.89 15.14
CA LEU A 110 -13.06 -3.14 13.95
C LEU A 110 -14.23 -4.08 14.20
N ARG A 111 -14.26 -4.76 15.36
CA ARG A 111 -15.24 -5.81 15.69
C ARG A 111 -15.27 -6.94 14.65
N GLU A 112 -14.13 -7.18 14.01
CA GLU A 112 -14.00 -8.17 12.94
C GLU A 112 -12.59 -8.79 12.94
N ARG A 113 -12.53 -10.11 12.96
CA ARG A 113 -11.31 -10.89 12.73
C ARG A 113 -11.21 -11.22 11.25
N LYS A 114 -10.47 -10.42 10.49
CA LYS A 114 -10.25 -10.65 9.08
C LYS A 114 -9.04 -11.53 8.85
N PRO A 115 -9.15 -12.56 8.00
CA PRO A 115 -8.03 -13.42 7.69
C PRO A 115 -6.98 -12.65 6.88
N LEU A 116 -5.72 -12.92 7.20
CA LEU A 116 -4.55 -12.47 6.45
C LEU A 116 -4.06 -13.61 5.55
N MET A 117 -3.41 -13.27 4.44
CA MET A 117 -2.86 -14.25 3.51
C MET A 117 -1.92 -15.22 4.24
N SER A 118 -2.10 -16.51 3.97
CA SER A 118 -1.15 -17.55 4.38
C SER A 118 0.10 -17.47 3.51
N ARG A 119 1.14 -18.24 3.88
CA ARG A 119 2.34 -18.43 3.06
C ARG A 119 1.99 -18.84 1.63
N ASP A 120 1.18 -19.87 1.46
CA ASP A 120 0.78 -20.37 0.13
C ASP A 120 0.00 -19.33 -0.67
N GLN A 121 -0.80 -18.49 0.01
CA GLN A 121 -1.51 -17.39 -0.63
C GLN A 121 -0.57 -16.26 -1.06
N LEU A 122 0.48 -15.98 -0.31
CA LEU A 122 1.53 -15.03 -0.72
C LEU A 122 2.32 -15.56 -1.92
N ASP A 123 2.60 -16.88 -1.98
CA ASP A 123 3.21 -17.50 -3.14
C ASP A 123 2.30 -17.40 -4.39
N GLN A 124 0.98 -17.56 -4.23
CA GLN A 124 0.01 -17.34 -5.31
C GLN A 124 -0.05 -15.86 -5.75
N TRP A 125 0.04 -14.92 -4.81
CA TRP A 125 0.12 -13.48 -5.10
C TRP A 125 1.35 -13.15 -5.95
N LEU A 126 2.50 -13.66 -5.57
CA LEU A 126 3.76 -13.51 -6.34
C LEU A 126 3.67 -14.19 -7.72
N ALA A 127 3.11 -15.39 -7.79
CA ALA A 127 2.91 -16.12 -9.07
C ALA A 127 1.93 -15.40 -10.02
N ALA A 128 1.04 -14.57 -9.48
CA ALA A 128 0.18 -13.69 -10.28
C ALA A 128 0.91 -12.45 -10.84
N GLY A 129 2.23 -12.32 -10.60
CA GLY A 129 3.05 -11.17 -11.05
C GLY A 129 2.93 -9.94 -10.15
N MET A 130 2.42 -10.11 -8.95
CA MET A 130 2.29 -9.06 -7.95
C MET A 130 3.53 -9.01 -7.03
N GLU A 131 3.68 -7.94 -6.27
CA GLU A 131 4.84 -7.69 -5.41
C GLU A 131 4.45 -7.73 -3.93
N VAL A 132 5.40 -8.13 -3.07
CA VAL A 132 5.27 -8.08 -1.61
C VAL A 132 6.23 -7.03 -1.05
N GLY A 133 5.70 -6.15 -0.20
CA GLY A 133 6.45 -5.25 0.68
C GLY A 133 6.22 -5.60 2.15
N SER A 134 6.89 -4.88 3.05
CA SER A 134 6.78 -5.10 4.49
C SER A 134 5.90 -4.04 5.16
N HIS A 135 5.12 -4.48 6.17
CA HIS A 135 4.30 -3.62 7.03
C HIS A 135 4.62 -3.82 8.53
N SER A 136 5.90 -3.90 8.86
CA SER A 136 6.49 -4.29 10.16
C SER A 136 6.24 -5.75 10.54
N LEU A 137 6.78 -6.15 11.68
CA LEU A 137 6.65 -7.51 12.21
C LEU A 137 5.25 -7.75 12.81
N SER A 138 4.76 -6.81 13.64
CA SER A 138 3.54 -6.99 14.43
C SER A 138 2.53 -5.84 14.33
N HIS A 139 2.74 -4.88 13.41
CA HIS A 139 1.88 -3.73 13.16
C HIS A 139 1.76 -2.77 14.37
N GLN A 140 2.83 -2.59 15.13
CA GLN A 140 2.84 -1.66 16.25
C GLN A 140 3.05 -0.20 15.77
N ARG A 141 2.69 0.77 16.64
CA ARG A 141 3.00 2.19 16.45
C ARG A 141 4.49 2.44 16.70
N LEU A 142 5.30 2.29 15.66
CA LEU A 142 6.76 2.27 15.76
C LEU A 142 7.34 3.48 16.50
N HIS A 143 6.73 4.65 16.38
CA HIS A 143 7.18 5.88 17.02
C HIS A 143 6.91 5.95 18.54
N GLU A 144 6.11 5.03 19.07
CA GLU A 144 5.81 4.89 20.50
C GLU A 144 6.69 3.82 21.17
N LEU A 145 7.48 3.07 20.38
CA LEU A 145 8.34 2.00 20.88
C LEU A 145 9.73 2.52 21.28
N PRO A 146 10.40 1.84 22.21
CA PRO A 146 11.85 2.01 22.37
C PRO A 146 12.57 1.80 21.04
N ARG A 147 13.65 2.54 20.80
CA ARG A 147 14.35 2.57 19.51
C ARG A 147 14.82 1.19 19.04
N ASP A 148 15.35 0.38 19.93
CA ASP A 148 15.81 -0.98 19.66
C ASP A 148 14.66 -1.92 19.29
N VAL A 149 13.52 -1.79 19.94
CA VAL A 149 12.29 -2.54 19.61
C VAL A 149 11.75 -2.11 18.24
N ALA A 150 11.71 -0.81 17.96
CA ALA A 150 11.30 -0.31 16.64
C ALA A 150 12.25 -0.79 15.54
N GLN A 151 13.56 -0.80 15.78
CA GLN A 151 14.56 -1.34 14.86
C GLN A 151 14.33 -2.82 14.59
N TYR A 152 14.06 -3.62 15.63
CA TYR A 152 13.76 -5.03 15.50
C TYR A 152 12.48 -5.26 14.66
N GLU A 153 11.39 -4.55 14.96
CA GLU A 153 10.12 -4.61 14.21
C GLU A 153 10.32 -4.37 12.71
N ILE A 154 11.17 -3.40 12.36
CA ILE A 154 11.43 -3.01 10.98
C ILE A 154 12.37 -4.01 10.28
N ALA A 155 13.52 -4.33 10.90
CA ALA A 155 14.55 -5.16 10.29
C ALA A 155 14.11 -6.63 10.19
N GLU A 156 13.54 -7.17 11.28
CA GLU A 156 13.10 -8.57 11.33
C GLU A 156 11.94 -8.82 10.37
N SER A 157 11.03 -7.88 10.20
CA SER A 157 9.95 -8.04 9.22
C SER A 157 10.45 -8.25 7.79
N ARG A 158 11.52 -7.54 7.40
CA ARG A 158 12.17 -7.72 6.10
C ARG A 158 12.82 -9.09 5.99
N THR A 159 13.58 -9.47 7.02
CA THR A 159 14.29 -10.74 7.08
C THR A 159 13.32 -11.93 7.03
N ALA A 160 12.26 -11.88 7.84
CA ALA A 160 11.24 -12.91 7.89
C ALA A 160 10.54 -13.12 6.54
N LEU A 161 10.11 -12.03 5.88
CA LEU A 161 9.47 -12.13 4.56
C LEU A 161 10.43 -12.64 3.48
N ARG A 162 11.69 -12.16 3.46
CA ARG A 162 12.70 -12.66 2.51
C ARG A 162 12.96 -14.15 2.68
N ASN A 163 13.12 -14.60 3.91
CA ASN A 163 13.35 -16.02 4.21
C ASN A 163 12.14 -16.88 3.88
N MET A 164 10.94 -16.34 4.14
CA MET A 164 9.68 -17.04 3.87
C MET A 164 9.42 -17.21 2.38
N LEU A 165 9.64 -16.15 1.59
CA LEU A 165 9.18 -16.06 0.19
C LEU A 165 10.29 -16.24 -0.84
N GLY A 166 11.55 -16.14 -0.43
CA GLY A 166 12.70 -16.27 -1.35
C GLY A 166 12.83 -15.13 -2.36
N VAL A 167 12.16 -13.99 -2.15
CA VAL A 167 12.20 -12.82 -3.03
C VAL A 167 12.74 -11.58 -2.30
N PRO A 168 13.28 -10.58 -3.02
CA PRO A 168 13.65 -9.30 -2.41
C PRO A 168 12.44 -8.61 -1.77
N ILE A 169 12.64 -8.04 -0.56
CA ILE A 169 11.65 -7.18 0.12
C ILE A 169 12.28 -5.79 0.23
N GLU A 170 11.93 -4.92 -0.70
CA GLU A 170 12.60 -3.62 -0.86
C GLU A 170 11.78 -2.43 -0.38
N HIS A 171 10.47 -2.63 -0.19
CA HIS A 171 9.54 -1.56 0.10
C HIS A 171 8.85 -1.76 1.43
N PHE A 172 8.68 -0.66 2.17
CA PHE A 172 8.05 -0.60 3.48
C PHE A 172 6.78 0.26 3.44
N ALA A 173 5.79 -0.04 4.28
CA ALA A 173 4.73 0.91 4.61
C ALA A 173 4.69 1.08 6.14
N TYR A 174 4.57 2.34 6.58
CA TYR A 174 4.52 2.66 8.01
C TYR A 174 3.18 2.24 8.60
N PRO A 175 3.13 1.38 9.65
CA PRO A 175 1.90 1.08 10.36
C PRO A 175 1.17 2.35 10.79
N PHE A 176 -0.16 2.40 10.57
CA PHE A 176 -0.99 3.59 10.78
C PHE A 176 -0.55 4.85 10.01
N GLY A 177 0.49 4.75 9.18
CA GLY A 177 1.10 5.87 8.46
C GLY A 177 1.91 6.82 9.34
N HIS A 178 2.15 6.49 10.60
CA HIS A 178 2.89 7.33 11.54
C HIS A 178 4.40 7.07 11.46
N PHE A 179 5.16 8.15 11.37
CA PHE A 179 6.62 8.10 11.33
C PHE A 179 7.23 9.36 11.95
N THR A 180 8.44 9.23 12.45
CA THR A 180 9.34 10.32 12.86
C THR A 180 10.62 10.28 12.04
N ALA A 181 11.47 11.29 12.16
CA ALA A 181 12.77 11.27 11.49
C ALA A 181 13.61 10.06 11.92
N ASP A 182 13.54 9.69 13.20
CA ASP A 182 14.25 8.53 13.74
C ASP A 182 13.74 7.21 13.13
N ILE A 183 12.42 7.05 13.02
CA ILE A 183 11.85 5.84 12.40
C ILE A 183 12.22 5.75 10.91
N VAL A 184 12.22 6.88 10.19
CA VAL A 184 12.69 6.92 8.79
C VAL A 184 14.15 6.47 8.69
N GLU A 185 15.00 6.91 9.63
CA GLU A 185 16.41 6.48 9.66
C GLU A 185 16.54 4.98 9.96
N LEU A 186 15.73 4.42 10.86
CA LEU A 186 15.69 2.98 11.12
C LEU A 186 15.26 2.17 9.87
N VAL A 187 14.28 2.66 9.11
CA VAL A 187 13.86 2.06 7.83
C VAL A 187 15.01 2.08 6.82
N ARG A 188 15.76 3.20 6.74
CA ARG A 188 16.95 3.32 5.88
C ARG A 188 18.04 2.32 6.28
N GLN A 189 18.37 2.24 7.57
CA GLN A 189 19.37 1.32 8.11
C GLN A 189 18.99 -0.14 7.91
N SER A 190 17.70 -0.45 7.88
CA SER A 190 17.17 -1.79 7.57
C SER A 190 17.26 -2.15 6.08
N GLY A 191 17.71 -1.22 5.22
CA GLY A 191 18.00 -1.46 3.81
C GLY A 191 16.77 -1.45 2.91
N TYR A 192 15.66 -0.82 3.31
CA TYR A 192 14.54 -0.57 2.41
C TYR A 192 14.87 0.55 1.42
N SER A 193 14.46 0.38 0.17
CA SER A 193 14.69 1.35 -0.91
C SER A 193 13.60 2.43 -0.98
N SER A 194 12.41 2.13 -0.47
CA SER A 194 11.33 3.11 -0.36
C SER A 194 10.35 2.78 0.78
N ALA A 195 9.62 3.81 1.23
CA ALA A 195 8.58 3.63 2.23
C ALA A 195 7.36 4.52 1.96
N MET A 196 6.18 3.95 2.18
CA MET A 196 4.87 4.56 1.97
C MET A 196 4.32 5.15 3.25
N THR A 197 3.87 6.40 3.16
CA THR A 197 3.16 7.10 4.25
C THR A 197 1.66 7.19 3.95
N VAL A 198 0.90 7.82 4.85
CA VAL A 198 -0.49 8.25 4.60
C VAL A 198 -0.58 9.74 4.30
N LEU A 199 0.55 10.43 4.12
CA LEU A 199 0.54 11.83 3.69
C LEU A 199 -0.16 11.92 2.34
N PRO A 200 -1.18 12.79 2.21
CA PRO A 200 -1.89 12.91 0.94
C PRO A 200 -1.03 13.59 -0.11
N GLY A 201 -1.07 13.06 -1.34
CA GLY A 201 -0.33 13.65 -2.45
C GLY A 201 0.03 12.66 -3.54
N VAL A 202 0.82 13.13 -4.50
CA VAL A 202 1.41 12.34 -5.58
C VAL A 202 2.93 12.37 -5.46
N ALA A 203 3.58 11.25 -5.63
CA ALA A 203 5.02 11.13 -5.53
C ALA A 203 5.73 11.86 -6.70
N ARG A 204 6.87 12.48 -6.40
CA ARG A 204 7.72 13.20 -7.36
C ARG A 204 9.15 12.63 -7.32
N ALA A 205 9.89 12.83 -8.36
CA ALA A 205 11.29 12.40 -8.43
C ALA A 205 12.19 13.03 -7.34
N SER A 206 11.81 14.25 -6.88
CA SER A 206 12.51 14.98 -5.83
C SER A 206 12.14 14.56 -4.40
N ASP A 207 11.11 13.74 -4.21
CA ASP A 207 10.64 13.36 -2.88
C ASP A 207 11.61 12.36 -2.24
N ASP A 208 11.73 12.39 -0.91
CA ASP A 208 12.44 11.36 -0.15
C ASP A 208 11.73 10.01 -0.37
N ARG A 209 12.48 9.03 -0.89
CA ARG A 209 11.97 7.69 -1.20
C ARG A 209 11.43 6.97 0.03
N LEU A 210 11.88 7.32 1.21
CA LEU A 210 11.39 6.74 2.46
C LEU A 210 10.20 7.50 3.06
N ARG A 211 9.61 8.46 2.33
CA ARG A 211 8.48 9.27 2.80
C ARG A 211 7.47 9.54 1.68
N LEU A 212 7.23 8.55 0.82
CA LEU A 212 6.36 8.72 -0.35
C LEU A 212 4.90 8.92 0.06
N PRO A 213 4.24 9.97 -0.48
CA PRO A 213 2.84 10.24 -0.22
C PRO A 213 1.94 9.25 -0.96
N ARG A 214 0.73 9.02 -0.45
CA ARG A 214 -0.29 8.19 -1.07
C ARG A 214 -1.65 8.87 -1.15
N ILE A 215 -2.44 8.42 -2.10
CA ILE A 215 -3.87 8.70 -2.18
C ILE A 215 -4.60 7.51 -1.54
N LEU A 216 -5.03 7.67 -0.28
CA LEU A 216 -5.81 6.62 0.37
C LEU A 216 -7.19 6.52 -0.27
N VAL A 217 -7.51 5.33 -0.75
CA VAL A 217 -8.78 5.03 -1.40
C VAL A 217 -9.73 4.40 -0.39
N ASN A 218 -10.93 4.93 -0.30
CA ASN A 218 -11.98 4.41 0.57
C ASN A 218 -13.30 4.24 -0.19
N GLY A 219 -14.15 3.34 0.29
CA GLY A 219 -15.42 3.00 -0.35
C GLY A 219 -16.49 4.09 -0.33
N GLU A 220 -16.36 5.08 0.55
CA GLU A 220 -17.31 6.20 0.64
C GLU A 220 -17.08 7.27 -0.44
N ARG A 221 -15.90 7.25 -1.07
CA ARG A 221 -15.60 8.16 -2.17
C ARG A 221 -16.16 7.60 -3.47
N GLY A 222 -17.19 8.25 -4.00
CA GLY A 222 -17.69 7.91 -5.33
C GLY A 222 -16.60 8.03 -6.40
N LEU A 223 -16.81 7.36 -7.54
CA LEU A 223 -15.86 7.28 -8.66
C LEU A 223 -15.36 8.68 -9.11
N TRP A 224 -16.21 9.70 -9.08
CA TRP A 224 -15.83 11.06 -9.45
C TRP A 224 -14.73 11.63 -8.54
N LYS A 225 -14.86 11.49 -7.23
CA LYS A 225 -13.82 11.93 -6.29
C LYS A 225 -12.53 11.15 -6.47
N PHE A 226 -12.63 9.83 -6.70
CA PHE A 226 -11.48 9.00 -7.02
C PHE A 226 -10.71 9.54 -8.24
N LEU A 227 -11.41 9.80 -9.35
CA LEU A 227 -10.81 10.33 -10.57
C LEU A 227 -10.21 11.72 -10.39
N LEU A 228 -10.84 12.59 -9.61
CA LEU A 228 -10.30 13.91 -9.29
C LEU A 228 -8.91 13.80 -8.66
N HIS A 229 -8.71 12.87 -7.73
CA HIS A 229 -7.43 12.68 -7.06
C HIS A 229 -6.38 11.97 -7.93
N VAL A 230 -6.79 11.02 -8.77
CA VAL A 230 -5.85 10.14 -9.50
C VAL A 230 -5.52 10.68 -10.90
N ALA A 231 -6.51 11.16 -11.63
CA ALA A 231 -6.40 11.49 -13.05
C ALA A 231 -6.24 12.98 -13.34
N THR A 232 -6.31 13.85 -12.31
CA THR A 232 -6.22 15.30 -12.52
C THR A 232 -5.03 15.91 -11.75
N PRO A 233 -4.63 17.16 -12.05
CA PRO A 233 -3.62 17.87 -11.28
C PRO A 233 -4.02 18.27 -9.86
N TYR A 234 -5.23 17.91 -9.40
CA TYR A 234 -5.80 18.35 -8.12
C TYR A 234 -4.85 18.13 -6.94
N GLU A 235 -4.32 16.92 -6.76
CA GLU A 235 -3.38 16.62 -5.68
C GLU A 235 -2.05 17.39 -5.81
N ARG A 236 -1.61 17.65 -7.05
CA ARG A 236 -0.39 18.46 -7.29
C ARG A 236 -0.57 19.90 -6.84
N LEU A 237 -1.78 20.48 -7.04
CA LEU A 237 -2.09 21.87 -6.69
C LEU A 237 -2.35 22.02 -5.21
N ARG A 238 -3.14 21.12 -4.63
CA ARG A 238 -3.50 21.11 -3.21
C ARG A 238 -2.29 21.01 -2.29
N TRP A 239 -1.30 20.21 -2.66
CA TRP A 239 -0.08 20.01 -1.86
C TRP A 239 0.89 21.18 -1.93
N ARG A 240 0.93 21.90 -3.05
CA ARG A 240 1.73 23.14 -3.14
C ARG A 240 1.32 24.21 -2.13
N GLN A 241 0.04 24.26 -1.77
CA GLN A 241 -0.49 25.25 -0.82
C GLN A 241 -0.23 24.88 0.66
N ARG A 242 0.18 23.64 0.95
CA ARG A 242 0.47 23.17 2.32
C ARG A 242 1.95 23.07 2.65
N ALA A 243 2.82 23.23 1.67
CA ALA A 243 4.28 23.23 1.80
C ALA A 243 4.89 24.65 1.96
N LEU A 244 4.04 25.66 2.06
CA LEU A 244 4.33 27.05 2.46
C LEU A 244 3.79 27.30 3.87
#